data_6d241b0df1107db0e4e0cab8d4aa3c73
#
_entry.id   6d241b0df1107db0e4e0cab8d4aa3c73
#
_cell.length_a   1.000
_cell.length_b   1.000
_cell.length_c   1.000
_cell.angle_alpha   90.00
_cell.angle_beta   90.00
_cell.angle_gamma   90.00
#
_symmetry.space_group_name_H-M   'P 1'
#
loop_
_entity.id
_entity.type
_entity.pdbx_description
1 polymer ?
#
loop_
_entity_poly.entity_id
_entity_poly.type
_entity_poly.pdbx_seq_one_letter_code
_entity_poly.pdbx_strand_id
1 'polypeptide(L)'
;MRHRSIPGLLAALAALVAATSIGYAGPPPATLVNTLGMPFVLVPAGEFTMGSEEPPEALAATWPDLERRRFEEIGDEAPVHRVRISRAFYLGRHEVTVGQFRRFLALSGYQPESVADGTGGYGHDPAHDPSKSVRGDAFDGRDPKYSWRNPGFPQGDDHPVVNVTWNDAVALARWLSDTEGVIYRLPTEAEWEYACRAGTRTRYHTGDDPHALLRAANLFDQDALQHWPRWRAHALAGGDGFAFTAPAGSFAPNAFGLHDMHGNAWEWTADWYDENYYTRSPPADPPGPASGAVRVRRGGSWHTWPFYARCAYRNWNTPQTRYVLVGMRLLREVGAPHRTEADRSFRIMAATIQPEPGP
;
A
#
# COMPACT_ATOMS: atom_id res chain seq x y z
N MET A 1 53.08 -48.45 -48.61
CA MET A 1 51.81 -48.68 -47.91
C MET A 1 51.20 -47.31 -47.64
N ARG A 2 50.04 -47.04 -48.22
CA ARG A 2 49.45 -45.71 -48.28
C ARG A 2 48.49 -45.49 -47.10
N HIS A 3 48.76 -44.51 -46.21
CA HIS A 3 47.80 -44.03 -45.19
C HIS A 3 46.89 -42.99 -45.88
N ARG A 4 45.60 -43.30 -45.91
CA ARG A 4 44.52 -42.37 -46.28
C ARG A 4 44.05 -41.67 -45.00
N SER A 5 44.21 -40.36 -44.99
CA SER A 5 43.57 -39.41 -44.02
C SER A 5 42.14 -39.20 -44.43
N ILE A 6 41.22 -39.25 -43.50
CA ILE A 6 39.81 -38.84 -43.64
C ILE A 6 39.66 -37.49 -42.93
N PRO A 7 39.36 -36.39 -43.58
CA PRO A 7 38.96 -35.16 -42.94
C PRO A 7 37.43 -35.06 -42.89
N GLY A 8 36.96 -34.50 -41.81
CA GLY A 8 35.63 -33.84 -41.83
C GLY A 8 34.54 -34.58 -41.13
N LEU A 9 34.21 -34.14 -39.91
CA LEU A 9 32.86 -34.06 -39.36
C LEU A 9 32.89 -33.35 -37.98
N LEU A 10 33.02 -32.04 -38.01
CA LEU A 10 32.89 -31.18 -36.82
C LEU A 10 32.51 -29.76 -37.25
N ALA A 11 31.37 -29.62 -37.84
CA ALA A 11 30.76 -28.30 -38.09
C ALA A 11 29.27 -28.46 -38.41
N ALA A 12 28.44 -28.78 -37.44
CA ALA A 12 26.98 -28.60 -37.53
C ALA A 12 26.32 -28.95 -36.21
N LEU A 13 26.42 -28.11 -35.19
CA LEU A 13 25.49 -28.11 -34.06
C LEU A 13 25.57 -26.79 -33.28
N ALA A 14 25.25 -25.69 -33.93
CA ALA A 14 25.07 -24.43 -33.23
C ALA A 14 24.10 -23.52 -34.00
N ALA A 15 22.91 -24.00 -34.25
CA ALA A 15 21.80 -23.16 -34.72
C ALA A 15 20.51 -23.95 -34.56
N LEU A 16 19.86 -23.87 -33.43
CA LEU A 16 18.40 -23.98 -33.28
C LEU A 16 18.02 -24.04 -31.80
N VAL A 17 18.03 -22.92 -31.10
CA VAL A 17 17.10 -22.67 -29.98
C VAL A 17 16.81 -21.17 -29.96
N ALA A 18 16.05 -20.72 -30.92
CA ALA A 18 15.27 -19.51 -30.86
C ALA A 18 13.82 -19.90 -31.17
N ALA A 19 13.26 -20.77 -30.36
CA ALA A 19 11.82 -20.95 -30.34
C ALA A 19 11.23 -19.78 -29.58
N THR A 20 10.84 -18.74 -30.30
CA THR A 20 9.93 -17.70 -29.85
C THR A 20 8.63 -18.35 -29.44
N SER A 21 8.51 -18.65 -28.16
CA SER A 21 7.21 -18.90 -27.54
C SER A 21 6.45 -17.58 -27.54
N ILE A 22 5.77 -17.27 -28.63
CA ILE A 22 4.64 -16.33 -28.62
C ILE A 22 3.55 -17.10 -27.88
N GLY A 23 3.64 -17.09 -26.56
CA GLY A 23 2.59 -17.60 -25.71
C GLY A 23 1.38 -16.70 -25.92
N TYR A 24 0.30 -17.29 -26.42
CA TYR A 24 -1.03 -16.70 -26.33
C TYR A 24 -1.34 -16.56 -24.85
N ALA A 25 -0.98 -15.42 -24.28
CA ALA A 25 -1.32 -15.12 -22.91
C ALA A 25 -2.83 -14.87 -22.88
N GLY A 26 -3.59 -15.82 -22.35
CA GLY A 26 -4.99 -15.62 -22.01
C GLY A 26 -5.16 -14.39 -21.11
N PRO A 27 -6.39 -13.94 -20.87
CA PRO A 27 -6.62 -12.83 -19.96
C PRO A 27 -5.95 -13.11 -18.61
N PRO A 28 -5.40 -12.07 -17.92
CA PRO A 28 -4.75 -12.24 -16.63
C PRO A 28 -5.76 -12.86 -15.64
N PRO A 29 -5.33 -13.78 -14.76
CA PRO A 29 -6.21 -14.42 -13.78
C PRO A 29 -6.80 -13.37 -12.83
N ALA A 30 -8.03 -13.58 -12.37
CA ALA A 30 -8.71 -12.65 -11.44
C ALA A 30 -7.97 -12.51 -10.10
N THR A 31 -7.25 -13.54 -9.68
CA THR A 31 -6.45 -13.55 -8.45
C THR A 31 -5.13 -14.27 -8.68
N LEU A 32 -4.13 -13.94 -7.88
CA LEU A 32 -2.85 -14.64 -7.83
C LEU A 32 -2.29 -14.60 -6.40
N VAL A 33 -1.32 -15.48 -6.14
CA VAL A 33 -0.55 -15.47 -4.89
C VAL A 33 0.93 -15.41 -5.28
N ASN A 34 1.69 -14.52 -4.65
CA ASN A 34 3.12 -14.36 -4.91
C ASN A 34 3.99 -15.30 -4.05
N THR A 35 5.31 -15.23 -4.22
CA THR A 35 6.28 -16.10 -3.53
C THR A 35 6.30 -15.93 -2.00
N LEU A 36 5.85 -14.77 -1.48
CA LEU A 36 5.68 -14.55 -0.03
C LEU A 36 4.33 -15.04 0.51
N GLY A 37 3.46 -15.58 -0.36
CA GLY A 37 2.11 -16.00 0.02
C GLY A 37 1.14 -14.82 0.14
N MET A 38 1.42 -13.68 -0.49
CA MET A 38 0.53 -12.53 -0.56
C MET A 38 -0.53 -12.77 -1.62
N PRO A 39 -1.83 -12.76 -1.29
CA PRO A 39 -2.91 -12.82 -2.27
C PRO A 39 -3.11 -11.44 -2.92
N PHE A 40 -3.33 -11.44 -4.22
CA PHE A 40 -3.61 -10.25 -5.03
C PHE A 40 -4.91 -10.43 -5.82
N VAL A 41 -5.60 -9.33 -6.04
CA VAL A 41 -6.83 -9.25 -6.83
C VAL A 41 -6.58 -8.36 -8.04
N LEU A 42 -7.06 -8.77 -9.21
CA LEU A 42 -7.00 -7.97 -10.44
C LEU A 42 -8.03 -6.84 -10.36
N VAL A 43 -7.54 -5.60 -10.32
CA VAL A 43 -8.34 -4.38 -10.43
C VAL A 43 -8.38 -4.00 -11.90
N PRO A 44 -9.57 -3.88 -12.52
CA PRO A 44 -9.67 -3.55 -13.94
C PRO A 44 -9.25 -2.10 -14.22
N ALA A 45 -8.83 -1.82 -15.46
CA ALA A 45 -8.75 -0.44 -15.95
C ALA A 45 -10.13 0.21 -15.92
N GLY A 46 -10.19 1.53 -15.73
CA GLY A 46 -11.47 2.24 -15.67
C GLY A 46 -11.33 3.71 -15.36
N GLU A 47 -12.45 4.35 -15.14
CA GLU A 47 -12.52 5.77 -14.79
C GLU A 47 -13.33 5.95 -13.50
N PHE A 48 -12.95 6.93 -12.71
CA PHE A 48 -13.68 7.30 -11.50
C PHE A 48 -13.59 8.80 -11.24
N THR A 49 -14.36 9.25 -10.28
CA THR A 49 -14.29 10.61 -9.76
C THR A 49 -13.47 10.59 -8.47
N MET A 50 -12.31 11.24 -8.49
CA MET A 50 -11.38 11.32 -7.37
C MET A 50 -11.65 12.56 -6.53
N GLY A 51 -11.49 12.42 -5.21
CA GLY A 51 -11.67 13.50 -4.25
C GLY A 51 -13.09 13.62 -3.70
N SER A 52 -13.33 14.71 -2.98
CA SER A 52 -14.61 15.08 -2.38
C SER A 52 -14.76 16.60 -2.32
N GLU A 53 -15.97 17.09 -2.60
CA GLU A 53 -16.40 18.49 -2.40
C GLU A 53 -17.60 18.52 -1.46
N GLU A 54 -17.70 17.56 -0.56
CA GLU A 54 -18.79 17.51 0.40
C GLU A 54 -18.70 18.71 1.35
N PRO A 55 -19.77 19.54 1.45
CA PRO A 55 -19.70 20.77 2.22
C PRO A 55 -19.53 20.47 3.73
N PRO A 56 -18.77 21.31 4.46
CA PRO A 56 -18.55 21.16 5.91
C PRO A 56 -19.82 20.95 6.72
N GLU A 57 -20.93 21.57 6.33
CA GLU A 57 -22.23 21.46 7.00
C GLU A 57 -22.82 20.06 6.89
N ALA A 58 -22.67 19.40 5.73
CA ALA A 58 -23.15 18.02 5.53
C ALA A 58 -22.30 17.02 6.32
N LEU A 59 -21.00 17.26 6.40
CA LEU A 59 -20.09 16.47 7.23
C LEU A 59 -20.40 16.65 8.72
N ALA A 60 -20.59 17.89 9.18
CA ALA A 60 -20.94 18.19 10.56
C ALA A 60 -22.30 17.59 10.98
N ALA A 61 -23.25 17.48 10.07
CA ALA A 61 -24.53 16.80 10.35
C ALA A 61 -24.34 15.29 10.63
N THR A 62 -23.32 14.66 10.05
CA THR A 62 -23.01 13.25 10.28
C THR A 62 -22.14 13.04 11.53
N TRP A 63 -21.25 13.98 11.81
CA TRP A 63 -20.32 13.92 12.96
C TRP A 63 -20.41 15.18 13.83
N PRO A 64 -21.54 15.39 14.54
CA PRO A 64 -21.80 16.63 15.30
C PRO A 64 -20.81 16.86 16.46
N ASP A 65 -20.16 15.80 16.94
CA ASP A 65 -19.19 15.87 18.04
C ASP A 65 -17.76 16.22 17.59
N LEU A 66 -17.52 16.32 16.26
CA LEU A 66 -16.23 16.74 15.74
C LEU A 66 -16.11 18.26 15.69
N GLU A 67 -14.94 18.77 16.00
CA GLU A 67 -14.63 20.18 15.90
C GLU A 67 -14.79 20.69 14.47
N ARG A 68 -15.49 21.83 14.29
CA ARG A 68 -15.77 22.43 12.97
C ARG A 68 -14.52 22.59 12.09
N ARG A 69 -13.39 23.00 12.67
CA ARG A 69 -12.13 23.17 11.93
C ARG A 69 -11.69 21.92 11.17
N ARG A 70 -12.03 20.71 11.66
CA ARG A 70 -11.67 19.43 11.00
C ARG A 70 -12.35 19.24 9.66
N PHE A 71 -13.55 19.83 9.50
CA PHE A 71 -14.27 19.83 8.21
C PHE A 71 -13.73 20.91 7.27
N GLU A 72 -13.05 21.94 7.79
CA GLU A 72 -12.45 23.01 7.01
C GLU A 72 -11.03 22.64 6.56
N GLU A 73 -10.36 21.73 7.29
CA GLU A 73 -8.99 21.28 7.02
C GLU A 73 -8.89 20.23 5.88
N ILE A 74 -10.00 19.79 5.29
CA ILE A 74 -10.01 18.75 4.21
C ILE A 74 -10.12 19.35 2.80
N GLY A 75 -9.80 20.62 2.64
CA GLY A 75 -9.80 21.28 1.33
C GLY A 75 -8.85 20.66 0.31
N ASP A 76 -7.90 19.86 0.76
CA ASP A 76 -6.97 19.08 -0.07
C ASP A 76 -7.63 17.88 -0.77
N GLU A 77 -8.87 17.50 -0.40
CA GLU A 77 -9.69 16.52 -1.11
C GLU A 77 -10.32 17.11 -2.40
N ALA A 78 -10.27 18.44 -2.57
CA ALA A 78 -10.84 19.17 -3.71
C ALA A 78 -9.73 19.72 -4.64
N PRO A 79 -10.07 20.04 -5.92
CA PRO A 79 -11.36 19.83 -6.56
C PRO A 79 -11.62 18.36 -6.91
N VAL A 80 -12.87 17.97 -6.91
CA VAL A 80 -13.30 16.70 -7.48
C VAL A 80 -13.00 16.68 -8.97
N HIS A 81 -12.35 15.61 -9.46
CA HIS A 81 -11.94 15.51 -10.85
C HIS A 81 -12.01 14.07 -11.37
N ARG A 82 -12.17 13.95 -12.69
CA ARG A 82 -12.17 12.62 -13.34
C ARG A 82 -10.75 12.12 -13.51
N VAL A 83 -10.53 10.87 -13.12
CA VAL A 83 -9.28 10.15 -13.29
C VAL A 83 -9.53 8.86 -14.03
N ARG A 84 -8.67 8.57 -15.02
CA ARG A 84 -8.63 7.31 -15.75
C ARG A 84 -7.42 6.49 -15.28
N ILE A 85 -7.68 5.30 -14.79
CA ILE A 85 -6.69 4.24 -14.59
C ILE A 85 -6.59 3.47 -15.90
N SER A 86 -5.53 3.70 -16.67
CA SER A 86 -5.44 3.25 -18.06
C SER A 86 -5.13 1.77 -18.22
N ARG A 87 -4.61 1.11 -17.19
CA ARG A 87 -4.21 -0.30 -17.19
C ARG A 87 -4.75 -1.02 -15.98
N ALA A 88 -5.16 -2.28 -16.18
CA ALA A 88 -5.43 -3.15 -15.05
C ALA A 88 -4.15 -3.42 -14.25
N PHE A 89 -4.28 -3.61 -12.96
CA PHE A 89 -3.19 -3.94 -12.06
C PHE A 89 -3.66 -4.95 -11.00
N TYR A 90 -2.73 -5.63 -10.36
CA TYR A 90 -3.03 -6.44 -9.19
C TYR A 90 -2.78 -5.61 -7.93
N LEU A 91 -3.74 -5.59 -7.02
CA LEU A 91 -3.58 -4.99 -5.70
C LEU A 91 -3.61 -6.08 -4.63
N GLY A 92 -2.78 -5.97 -3.62
CA GLY A 92 -2.84 -6.88 -2.47
C GLY A 92 -4.27 -6.96 -1.94
N ARG A 93 -4.79 -8.19 -1.76
CA ARG A 93 -6.17 -8.39 -1.31
C ARG A 93 -6.45 -7.71 0.02
N HIS A 94 -5.45 -7.61 0.86
CA HIS A 94 -5.41 -6.93 2.15
C HIS A 94 -3.99 -6.36 2.37
N GLU A 95 -3.73 -5.73 3.50
CA GLU A 95 -2.41 -5.22 3.87
C GLU A 95 -1.37 -6.36 3.94
N VAL A 96 -0.09 -6.00 3.84
CA VAL A 96 1.03 -6.92 4.09
C VAL A 96 1.00 -7.36 5.54
N THR A 97 1.02 -8.68 5.78
CA THR A 97 0.93 -9.22 7.14
C THR A 97 2.31 -9.33 7.82
N VAL A 98 2.30 -9.42 9.16
CA VAL A 98 3.50 -9.66 9.99
C VAL A 98 4.27 -10.89 9.52
N GLY A 99 3.57 -12.00 9.21
CA GLY A 99 4.19 -13.24 8.73
C GLY A 99 4.83 -13.08 7.35
N GLN A 100 4.19 -12.36 6.43
CA GLN A 100 4.73 -12.07 5.11
C GLN A 100 5.97 -11.16 5.20
N PHE A 101 5.90 -10.11 6.02
CA PHE A 101 7.03 -9.21 6.25
C PHE A 101 8.20 -9.94 6.92
N ARG A 102 7.95 -10.78 7.93
CA ARG A 102 8.97 -11.62 8.56
C ARG A 102 9.66 -12.52 7.55
N ARG A 103 8.91 -13.14 6.63
CA ARG A 103 9.47 -13.99 5.57
C ARG A 103 10.34 -13.17 4.60
N PHE A 104 9.92 -11.97 4.22
CA PHE A 104 10.75 -11.05 3.44
C PHE A 104 12.09 -10.79 4.12
N LEU A 105 12.07 -10.41 5.40
CA LEU A 105 13.31 -10.11 6.15
C LEU A 105 14.24 -11.33 6.23
N ALA A 106 13.68 -12.51 6.45
CA ALA A 106 14.46 -13.75 6.52
C ALA A 106 15.13 -14.11 5.19
N LEU A 107 14.47 -13.84 4.07
CA LEU A 107 14.97 -14.17 2.73
C LEU A 107 15.91 -13.11 2.15
N SER A 108 15.66 -11.82 2.46
CA SER A 108 16.42 -10.70 1.91
C SER A 108 17.60 -10.27 2.75
N GLY A 109 17.58 -10.56 4.06
CA GLY A 109 18.53 -9.99 5.03
C GLY A 109 18.31 -8.51 5.32
N TYR A 110 17.24 -7.90 4.80
CA TYR A 110 16.90 -6.50 5.03
C TYR A 110 16.66 -6.22 6.51
N GLN A 111 17.10 -5.08 6.99
CA GLN A 111 16.83 -4.60 8.35
C GLN A 111 15.90 -3.37 8.29
N PRO A 112 14.67 -3.47 8.83
CA PRO A 112 13.74 -2.34 8.88
C PRO A 112 14.30 -1.16 9.65
N GLU A 113 13.96 0.07 9.22
CA GLU A 113 14.46 1.30 9.85
C GLU A 113 14.12 1.38 11.34
N SER A 114 12.98 0.80 11.78
CA SER A 114 12.62 0.74 13.20
C SER A 114 13.56 -0.10 14.08
N VAL A 115 14.44 -0.89 13.45
CA VAL A 115 15.45 -1.71 14.12
C VAL A 115 16.85 -1.19 13.79
N ALA A 116 17.09 -0.85 12.54
CA ALA A 116 18.42 -0.52 12.02
C ALA A 116 19.05 0.72 12.67
N ASP A 117 18.25 1.76 12.96
CA ASP A 117 18.75 3.00 13.59
C ASP A 117 18.70 2.99 15.13
N GLY A 118 18.17 1.92 15.74
CA GLY A 118 18.11 1.75 17.18
C GLY A 118 17.12 2.67 17.90
N THR A 119 16.32 3.49 17.17
CA THR A 119 15.37 4.43 17.82
C THR A 119 13.98 3.83 18.04
N GLY A 120 13.73 2.65 17.48
CA GLY A 120 12.45 1.96 17.63
C GLY A 120 11.31 2.60 16.86
N GLY A 121 10.10 2.31 17.30
CA GLY A 121 8.84 2.82 16.76
C GLY A 121 7.93 3.37 17.85
N TYR A 122 6.69 3.62 17.50
CA TYR A 122 5.63 3.96 18.43
C TYR A 122 4.90 2.69 18.86
N GLY A 123 4.37 2.67 20.10
CA GLY A 123 3.61 1.52 20.57
C GLY A 123 2.58 1.89 21.62
N HIS A 124 1.66 0.97 21.85
CA HIS A 124 0.71 1.11 22.95
C HIS A 124 1.37 0.80 24.28
N ASP A 125 1.28 1.73 25.21
CA ASP A 125 1.67 1.54 26.61
C ASP A 125 0.43 1.74 27.50
N PRO A 126 -0.07 0.68 28.17
CA PRO A 126 -1.22 0.82 29.08
C PRO A 126 -0.97 1.77 30.26
N ALA A 127 0.31 1.99 30.61
CA ALA A 127 0.69 2.90 31.67
C ALA A 127 0.90 4.33 31.23
N HIS A 128 0.79 4.58 29.89
CA HIS A 128 0.96 5.92 29.34
C HIS A 128 -0.12 6.87 29.85
N ASP A 129 0.32 8.02 30.37
CA ASP A 129 -0.55 9.11 30.79
C ASP A 129 -0.77 10.09 29.63
N PRO A 130 -1.93 10.07 28.97
CA PRO A 130 -2.19 10.93 27.81
C PRO A 130 -2.14 12.42 28.13
N SER A 131 -2.27 12.82 29.40
CA SER A 131 -2.16 14.24 29.80
C SER A 131 -0.73 14.76 29.68
N LYS A 132 0.26 13.87 29.63
CA LYS A 132 1.68 14.19 29.45
C LYS A 132 2.12 14.20 27.99
N SER A 133 1.28 13.69 27.09
CA SER A 133 1.53 13.67 25.66
C SER A 133 1.26 15.02 25.03
N VAL A 134 2.15 15.48 24.15
CA VAL A 134 1.97 16.72 23.40
C VAL A 134 0.70 16.70 22.54
N ARG A 135 0.33 15.53 22.03
CA ARG A 135 -0.87 15.32 21.21
C ARG A 135 -2.06 14.77 21.98
N GLY A 136 -1.85 14.37 23.22
CA GLY A 136 -2.88 13.78 24.05
C GLY A 136 -3.29 12.35 23.65
N ASP A 137 -2.51 11.64 22.85
CA ASP A 137 -2.75 10.25 22.47
C ASP A 137 -1.82 9.28 23.23
N ALA A 138 -2.04 7.99 23.06
CA ALA A 138 -1.29 6.92 23.74
C ALA A 138 0.03 6.53 23.03
N PHE A 139 0.39 7.24 21.97
CA PHE A 139 1.51 6.87 21.10
C PHE A 139 2.56 7.98 21.03
N ASP A 140 2.86 8.59 22.16
CA ASP A 140 3.79 9.71 22.23
C ASP A 140 5.24 9.24 22.32
N GLY A 141 6.08 9.71 21.37
CA GLY A 141 7.50 9.40 21.33
C GLY A 141 7.85 8.04 20.72
N ARG A 142 9.13 7.88 20.39
CA ARG A 142 9.73 6.62 19.94
C ARG A 142 10.40 5.92 21.11
N ASP A 143 10.29 4.59 21.15
CA ASP A 143 10.95 3.76 22.16
C ASP A 143 11.57 2.54 21.44
N PRO A 144 12.85 2.18 21.69
CA PRO A 144 13.51 1.01 21.11
C PRO A 144 12.80 -0.32 21.40
N LYS A 145 11.97 -0.41 22.45
CA LYS A 145 11.16 -1.60 22.75
C LYS A 145 10.08 -1.86 21.69
N TYR A 146 9.66 -0.83 20.94
CA TYR A 146 8.62 -0.93 19.91
C TYR A 146 9.22 -1.04 18.51
N SER A 147 8.62 -1.89 17.72
CA SER A 147 8.98 -2.10 16.32
C SER A 147 7.86 -2.84 15.60
N TRP A 148 8.07 -3.22 14.35
CA TRP A 148 7.17 -4.11 13.64
C TRP A 148 6.91 -5.46 14.34
N ARG A 149 7.80 -5.89 15.27
CA ARG A 149 7.65 -7.13 16.04
C ARG A 149 6.87 -6.94 17.33
N ASN A 150 6.85 -5.74 17.83
CA ASN A 150 6.24 -5.41 19.11
C ASN A 150 5.60 -4.02 19.05
N PRO A 151 4.34 -3.91 18.65
CA PRO A 151 3.60 -2.64 18.65
C PRO A 151 3.06 -2.25 20.04
N GLY A 152 3.33 -3.03 21.07
CA GLY A 152 2.80 -2.83 22.44
C GLY A 152 1.46 -3.51 22.69
N PHE A 153 0.98 -4.30 21.72
CA PHE A 153 -0.20 -5.16 21.85
C PHE A 153 0.02 -6.47 21.06
N PRO A 154 -0.72 -7.54 21.36
CA PRO A 154 -0.58 -8.81 20.63
C PRO A 154 -0.93 -8.70 19.16
N GLN A 155 -0.07 -9.23 18.30
CA GLN A 155 -0.32 -9.43 16.86
C GLN A 155 0.08 -10.84 16.45
N GLY A 156 -0.80 -11.52 15.69
CA GLY A 156 -0.48 -12.77 14.98
C GLY A 156 0.25 -12.52 13.67
N ASP A 157 0.69 -13.61 13.03
CA ASP A 157 1.33 -13.57 11.71
C ASP A 157 0.39 -13.09 10.58
N ASP A 158 -0.91 -13.18 10.81
CA ASP A 158 -1.99 -12.78 9.91
C ASP A 158 -2.45 -11.34 10.11
N HIS A 159 -1.99 -10.63 11.15
CA HIS A 159 -2.28 -9.21 11.34
C HIS A 159 -1.46 -8.32 10.38
N PRO A 160 -1.92 -7.10 10.04
CA PRO A 160 -1.14 -6.17 9.25
C PRO A 160 0.16 -5.80 9.97
N VAL A 161 1.27 -5.78 9.23
CA VAL A 161 2.51 -5.26 9.79
C VAL A 161 2.41 -3.75 9.95
N VAL A 162 2.75 -3.25 11.15
CA VAL A 162 2.79 -1.83 11.48
C VAL A 162 4.19 -1.41 11.94
N ASN A 163 4.41 -0.13 12.25
CA ASN A 163 5.74 0.40 12.54
C ASN A 163 6.75 0.20 11.41
N VAL A 164 6.26 0.27 10.18
CA VAL A 164 7.05 0.21 8.94
C VAL A 164 7.06 1.56 8.26
N THR A 165 8.21 1.95 7.75
CA THR A 165 8.39 3.20 7.03
C THR A 165 7.97 3.05 5.57
N TRP A 166 7.83 4.19 4.87
CA TRP A 166 7.66 4.18 3.41
C TRP A 166 8.87 3.52 2.72
N ASN A 167 10.08 3.73 3.26
CA ASN A 167 11.31 3.13 2.74
C ASN A 167 11.31 1.61 2.90
N ASP A 168 10.81 1.07 4.03
CA ASP A 168 10.64 -0.37 4.24
C ASP A 168 9.67 -0.98 3.21
N ALA A 169 8.57 -0.27 2.90
CA ALA A 169 7.60 -0.71 1.91
C ALA A 169 8.20 -0.75 0.49
N VAL A 170 8.99 0.26 0.12
CA VAL A 170 9.70 0.30 -1.17
C VAL A 170 10.77 -0.79 -1.24
N ALA A 171 11.48 -1.06 -0.14
CA ALA A 171 12.48 -2.13 -0.09
C ALA A 171 11.84 -3.51 -0.32
N LEU A 172 10.69 -3.80 0.32
CA LEU A 172 9.93 -5.02 0.08
C LEU A 172 9.48 -5.15 -1.39
N ALA A 173 8.90 -4.08 -1.94
CA ALA A 173 8.43 -4.05 -3.31
C ALA A 173 9.56 -4.27 -4.32
N ARG A 174 10.71 -3.64 -4.12
CA ARG A 174 11.90 -3.82 -4.96
C ARG A 174 12.42 -5.25 -4.88
N TRP A 175 12.54 -5.80 -3.67
CA TRP A 175 13.00 -7.18 -3.49
C TRP A 175 12.08 -8.20 -4.19
N LEU A 176 10.75 -8.03 -4.10
CA LEU A 176 9.80 -8.85 -4.82
C LEU A 176 9.95 -8.70 -6.34
N SER A 177 10.17 -7.47 -6.83
CA SER A 177 10.37 -7.21 -8.25
C SER A 177 11.61 -7.93 -8.78
N ASP A 178 12.73 -7.86 -8.05
CA ASP A 178 13.98 -8.54 -8.40
C ASP A 178 13.81 -10.09 -8.34
N THR A 179 13.04 -10.58 -7.36
CA THR A 179 12.84 -12.03 -7.15
C THR A 179 11.93 -12.65 -8.20
N GLU A 180 10.85 -11.97 -8.58
CA GLU A 180 9.82 -12.52 -9.47
C GLU A 180 9.90 -12.04 -10.92
N GLY A 181 10.79 -11.08 -11.22
CA GLY A 181 10.96 -10.55 -12.57
C GLY A 181 9.78 -9.73 -13.09
N VAL A 182 8.91 -9.25 -12.19
CA VAL A 182 7.73 -8.40 -12.49
C VAL A 182 7.74 -7.20 -11.56
N ILE A 183 7.09 -6.10 -11.96
CA ILE A 183 7.12 -4.87 -11.17
C ILE A 183 6.14 -4.95 -10.00
N TYR A 184 6.69 -4.84 -8.78
CA TYR A 184 5.96 -4.54 -7.55
C TYR A 184 6.29 -3.11 -7.10
N ARG A 185 5.29 -2.41 -6.59
CA ARG A 185 5.41 -1.05 -6.06
C ARG A 185 4.28 -0.72 -5.08
N LEU A 186 4.37 0.39 -4.42
CA LEU A 186 3.21 0.98 -3.76
C LEU A 186 2.20 1.45 -4.82
N PRO A 187 0.89 1.40 -4.55
CA PRO A 187 -0.12 2.03 -5.40
C PRO A 187 0.09 3.56 -5.41
N THR A 188 -0.23 4.23 -6.50
CA THR A 188 -0.42 5.68 -6.45
C THR A 188 -1.66 6.01 -5.62
N GLU A 189 -1.76 7.25 -5.15
CA GLU A 189 -2.93 7.72 -4.41
C GLU A 189 -4.22 7.53 -5.22
N ALA A 190 -4.16 7.79 -6.52
CA ALA A 190 -5.29 7.60 -7.43
C ALA A 190 -5.67 6.13 -7.63
N GLU A 191 -4.70 5.23 -7.77
CA GLU A 191 -4.93 3.79 -7.85
C GLU A 191 -5.55 3.26 -6.54
N TRP A 192 -5.07 3.76 -5.40
CA TRP A 192 -5.61 3.39 -4.09
C TRP A 192 -7.06 3.84 -3.93
N GLU A 193 -7.38 5.12 -4.23
CA GLU A 193 -8.75 5.63 -4.11
C GLU A 193 -9.71 4.96 -5.09
N TYR A 194 -9.28 4.71 -6.33
CA TYR A 194 -10.03 3.93 -7.31
C TYR A 194 -10.39 2.55 -6.78
N ALA A 195 -9.39 1.87 -6.20
CA ALA A 195 -9.55 0.55 -5.61
C ALA A 195 -10.46 0.57 -4.36
N CYS A 196 -10.33 1.60 -3.50
CA CYS A 196 -11.19 1.79 -2.33
C CYS A 196 -12.65 1.95 -2.73
N ARG A 197 -12.93 2.82 -3.70
CA ARG A 197 -14.29 3.08 -4.17
C ARG A 197 -14.93 1.89 -4.88
N ALA A 198 -14.17 1.11 -5.62
CA ALA A 198 -14.65 -0.05 -6.36
C ALA A 198 -15.99 0.20 -7.10
N GLY A 199 -16.09 1.36 -7.78
CA GLY A 199 -17.26 1.80 -8.54
C GLY A 199 -18.25 2.69 -7.79
N THR A 200 -18.10 2.90 -6.48
CA THR A 200 -18.98 3.81 -5.72
C THR A 200 -18.51 5.26 -5.78
N ARG A 201 -19.40 6.19 -5.42
CA ARG A 201 -19.10 7.62 -5.23
C ARG A 201 -19.33 8.08 -3.80
N THR A 202 -19.76 7.18 -2.95
CA THR A 202 -20.07 7.41 -1.55
C THR A 202 -18.81 7.62 -0.70
N ARG A 203 -18.96 8.04 0.55
CA ARG A 203 -17.85 8.24 1.51
C ARG A 203 -17.02 6.98 1.68
N TYR A 204 -17.71 5.83 1.75
CA TYR A 204 -17.14 4.49 1.90
C TYR A 204 -17.64 3.60 0.77
N HIS A 205 -16.97 2.48 0.53
CA HIS A 205 -17.49 1.51 -0.44
C HIS A 205 -18.81 0.88 0.02
N THR A 206 -19.16 0.99 1.30
CA THR A 206 -20.43 0.51 1.89
C THR A 206 -21.58 1.53 1.83
N GLY A 207 -21.34 2.74 1.33
CA GLY A 207 -22.30 3.85 1.33
C GLY A 207 -21.84 5.04 2.15
N ASP A 208 -22.79 5.90 2.56
CA ASP A 208 -22.49 7.12 3.32
C ASP A 208 -22.68 6.98 4.82
N ASP A 209 -23.37 5.91 5.26
CA ASP A 209 -23.59 5.61 6.67
C ASP A 209 -22.33 5.01 7.31
N PRO A 210 -21.69 5.70 8.29
CA PRO A 210 -20.52 5.17 8.98
C PRO A 210 -20.80 3.86 9.74
N HIS A 211 -22.03 3.58 10.17
CA HIS A 211 -22.36 2.34 10.87
C HIS A 211 -22.27 1.10 9.97
N ALA A 212 -22.36 1.26 8.65
CA ALA A 212 -22.16 0.17 7.72
C ALA A 212 -20.70 -0.36 7.75
N LEU A 213 -19.76 0.42 8.26
CA LEU A 213 -18.33 0.03 8.39
C LEU A 213 -18.09 -1.07 9.43
N LEU A 214 -18.95 -1.27 10.44
CA LEU A 214 -18.80 -2.35 11.42
C LEU A 214 -18.65 -3.75 10.80
N ARG A 215 -19.12 -3.95 9.58
CA ARG A 215 -18.98 -5.22 8.86
C ARG A 215 -17.84 -5.23 7.84
N ALA A 216 -17.26 -4.08 7.56
CA ALA A 216 -16.32 -3.90 6.46
C ALA A 216 -14.96 -3.32 6.88
N ALA A 217 -14.80 -2.95 8.17
CA ALA A 217 -13.61 -2.25 8.63
C ALA A 217 -13.38 -2.44 10.14
N ASN A 218 -12.11 -2.43 10.54
CA ASN A 218 -11.69 -2.29 11.93
C ASN A 218 -11.35 -0.81 12.19
N LEU A 219 -12.17 -0.14 13.00
CA LEU A 219 -12.06 1.28 13.30
C LEU A 219 -12.19 1.53 14.81
N PHE A 220 -11.99 2.78 15.23
CA PHE A 220 -12.20 3.16 16.63
C PHE A 220 -13.70 3.03 17.00
N ASP A 221 -14.02 2.04 17.79
CA ASP A 221 -15.37 1.65 18.19
C ASP A 221 -15.50 1.35 19.70
N GLN A 222 -16.55 0.65 20.08
CA GLN A 222 -16.78 0.32 21.50
C GLN A 222 -15.73 -0.64 22.09
N ASP A 223 -15.12 -1.51 21.29
CA ASP A 223 -14.08 -2.42 21.78
C ASP A 223 -12.80 -1.67 22.13
N ALA A 224 -12.47 -0.60 21.39
CA ALA A 224 -11.34 0.27 21.67
C ALA A 224 -11.56 1.19 22.89
N LEU A 225 -12.81 1.48 23.28
CA LEU A 225 -13.14 2.39 24.40
C LEU A 225 -12.61 1.93 25.75
N GLN A 226 -12.35 0.64 25.97
CA GLN A 226 -11.73 0.17 27.20
C GLN A 226 -10.32 0.75 27.42
N HIS A 227 -9.62 1.08 26.34
CA HIS A 227 -8.29 1.69 26.37
C HIS A 227 -8.33 3.22 26.30
N TRP A 228 -9.35 3.78 25.60
CA TRP A 228 -9.46 5.24 25.37
C TRP A 228 -10.86 5.78 25.66
N PRO A 229 -11.37 5.69 26.92
CA PRO A 229 -12.75 6.06 27.30
C PRO A 229 -13.08 7.53 27.04
N ARG A 230 -12.08 8.41 26.98
CA ARG A 230 -12.24 9.85 26.72
C ARG A 230 -12.75 10.16 25.31
N TRP A 231 -12.57 9.24 24.36
CA TRP A 231 -12.98 9.44 22.95
C TRP A 231 -14.33 8.79 22.60
N ARG A 232 -15.14 8.52 23.63
CA ARG A 232 -16.46 7.90 23.48
C ARG A 232 -17.35 8.61 22.44
N ALA A 233 -17.31 9.94 22.35
CA ALA A 233 -18.09 10.72 21.39
C ALA A 233 -17.71 10.45 19.91
N HIS A 234 -16.53 9.89 19.67
CA HIS A 234 -16.01 9.64 18.34
C HIS A 234 -15.99 8.16 17.96
N ALA A 235 -16.28 7.29 18.91
CA ALA A 235 -16.33 5.85 18.68
C ALA A 235 -17.55 5.47 17.85
N LEU A 236 -17.34 4.58 16.88
CA LEU A 236 -18.43 3.97 16.15
C LEU A 236 -19.30 3.17 17.14
N ALA A 237 -20.62 3.37 17.07
CA ALA A 237 -21.56 2.68 17.95
C ALA A 237 -21.68 1.21 17.53
N GLY A 238 -21.27 0.30 18.39
CA GLY A 238 -21.11 -1.14 18.13
C GLY A 238 -19.66 -1.55 18.30
N GLY A 239 -19.39 -2.85 18.27
CA GLY A 239 -18.07 -3.43 18.35
C GLY A 239 -17.79 -4.29 17.13
N ASP A 240 -16.57 -4.24 16.61
CA ASP A 240 -16.06 -5.09 15.55
C ASP A 240 -15.32 -6.33 16.05
N GLY A 241 -15.10 -6.40 17.38
CA GLY A 241 -14.41 -7.49 18.08
C GLY A 241 -12.93 -7.24 18.34
N PHE A 242 -12.37 -6.08 17.93
CA PHE A 242 -10.94 -5.79 18.01
C PHE A 242 -10.68 -4.41 18.62
N ALA A 243 -9.89 -4.34 19.67
CA ALA A 243 -9.45 -3.07 20.25
C ALA A 243 -8.18 -2.52 19.57
N PHE A 244 -7.47 -3.37 18.85
CA PHE A 244 -6.25 -3.10 18.08
C PHE A 244 -6.40 -3.65 16.67
N THR A 245 -5.30 -3.94 15.97
CA THR A 245 -5.38 -4.55 14.64
C THR A 245 -6.15 -5.87 14.66
N ALA A 246 -6.94 -6.12 13.63
CA ALA A 246 -7.55 -7.41 13.33
C ALA A 246 -6.67 -8.25 12.39
N PRO A 247 -6.83 -9.58 12.33
CA PRO A 247 -6.25 -10.36 11.23
C PRO A 247 -6.68 -9.80 9.87
N ALA A 248 -5.73 -9.59 8.96
CA ALA A 248 -5.99 -9.00 7.66
C ALA A 248 -7.02 -9.81 6.85
N GLY A 249 -8.03 -9.16 6.30
CA GLY A 249 -9.13 -9.82 5.59
C GLY A 249 -10.27 -10.32 6.47
N SER A 250 -10.36 -9.92 7.74
CA SER A 250 -11.43 -10.32 8.66
C SER A 250 -12.80 -9.76 8.26
N PHE A 251 -12.84 -8.64 7.58
CA PHE A 251 -14.08 -7.92 7.26
C PHE A 251 -14.51 -8.13 5.81
N ALA A 252 -15.76 -7.76 5.51
CA ALA A 252 -16.32 -7.92 4.17
C ALA A 252 -15.54 -7.10 3.12
N PRO A 253 -15.23 -7.68 1.95
CA PRO A 253 -14.52 -6.98 0.89
C PRO A 253 -15.43 -6.01 0.13
N ASN A 254 -14.81 -5.06 -0.58
CA ASN A 254 -15.50 -4.24 -1.54
C ASN A 254 -15.82 -5.00 -2.86
N ALA A 255 -16.44 -4.32 -3.84
CA ALA A 255 -16.87 -4.94 -5.10
C ALA A 255 -15.70 -5.46 -5.97
N PHE A 256 -14.46 -5.03 -5.74
CA PHE A 256 -13.28 -5.61 -6.38
C PHE A 256 -12.70 -6.82 -5.63
N GLY A 257 -13.25 -7.17 -4.45
CA GLY A 257 -12.75 -8.26 -3.61
C GLY A 257 -11.58 -7.85 -2.71
N LEU A 258 -11.39 -6.56 -2.48
CA LEU A 258 -10.36 -5.99 -1.61
C LEU A 258 -10.92 -5.80 -0.20
N HIS A 259 -10.19 -6.29 0.79
CA HIS A 259 -10.50 -6.16 2.21
C HIS A 259 -9.74 -4.99 2.83
N ASP A 260 -10.23 -4.52 3.97
CA ASP A 260 -9.54 -3.55 4.84
C ASP A 260 -9.15 -2.23 4.15
N MET A 261 -9.94 -1.83 3.11
CA MET A 261 -9.75 -0.53 2.45
C MET A 261 -10.18 0.64 3.36
N HIS A 262 -10.81 0.35 4.48
CA HIS A 262 -11.15 1.26 5.57
C HIS A 262 -10.67 0.65 6.88
N GLY A 263 -9.93 1.42 7.69
CA GLY A 263 -9.48 0.97 9.01
C GLY A 263 -8.30 0.00 8.99
N ASN A 264 -8.18 -0.78 10.01
CA ASN A 264 -7.12 -1.72 10.37
C ASN A 264 -5.72 -1.09 10.41
N ALA A 265 -5.08 -0.78 9.28
CA ALA A 265 -3.85 -0.01 9.23
C ALA A 265 -3.85 1.01 8.09
N TRP A 266 -3.38 2.25 8.37
CA TRP A 266 -3.07 3.21 7.29
C TRP A 266 -2.10 2.60 6.30
N GLU A 267 -2.28 2.91 5.03
CA GLU A 267 -1.48 2.35 3.95
C GLU A 267 -0.67 3.43 3.23
N TRP A 268 0.63 3.24 3.14
CA TRP A 268 1.50 4.08 2.34
C TRP A 268 1.15 4.00 0.85
N THR A 269 1.14 5.15 0.18
CA THR A 269 1.08 5.25 -1.28
C THR A 269 2.41 5.71 -1.87
N ALA A 270 2.56 5.66 -3.18
CA ALA A 270 3.78 6.09 -3.87
C ALA A 270 3.97 7.61 -3.86
N ASP A 271 2.89 8.36 -3.69
CA ASP A 271 2.84 9.79 -3.96
C ASP A 271 3.51 10.63 -2.87
N TRP A 272 4.23 11.67 -3.28
CA TRP A 272 4.45 12.81 -2.41
C TRP A 272 3.14 13.55 -2.17
N TYR A 273 2.98 14.09 -0.97
CA TYR A 273 1.81 14.90 -0.66
C TYR A 273 2.03 16.36 -1.09
N ASP A 274 0.98 16.93 -1.68
CA ASP A 274 0.82 18.35 -1.95
C ASP A 274 -0.68 18.66 -1.82
N GLU A 275 -1.02 19.63 -0.99
CA GLU A 275 -2.42 20.00 -0.72
C GLU A 275 -3.16 20.50 -1.97
N ASN A 276 -2.45 21.11 -2.93
CA ASN A 276 -3.01 21.68 -4.14
C ASN A 276 -2.87 20.77 -5.37
N TYR A 277 -2.41 19.52 -5.21
CA TYR A 277 -2.11 18.65 -6.33
C TYR A 277 -3.33 18.39 -7.24
N TYR A 278 -4.52 18.25 -6.67
CA TYR A 278 -5.74 17.93 -7.42
C TYR A 278 -6.12 19.01 -8.45
N THR A 279 -5.71 20.27 -8.22
CA THR A 279 -5.94 21.38 -9.19
C THR A 279 -5.17 21.21 -10.51
N ARG A 280 -4.13 20.37 -10.52
CA ARG A 280 -3.23 20.15 -11.68
C ARG A 280 -2.97 18.67 -11.95
N SER A 281 -3.72 17.78 -11.31
CA SER A 281 -3.62 16.33 -11.50
C SER A 281 -3.88 15.98 -12.96
N PRO A 282 -3.00 15.19 -13.63
CA PRO A 282 -3.29 14.72 -14.96
C PRO A 282 -4.50 13.80 -14.96
N PRO A 283 -5.32 13.82 -16.05
CA PRO A 283 -6.56 13.05 -16.09
C PRO A 283 -6.35 11.54 -16.27
N ALA A 284 -5.13 11.09 -16.53
CA ALA A 284 -4.81 9.68 -16.69
C ALA A 284 -3.58 9.31 -15.89
N ASP A 285 -3.70 8.22 -15.11
CA ASP A 285 -2.63 7.63 -14.30
C ASP A 285 -1.83 8.66 -13.50
N PRO A 286 -2.46 9.50 -12.66
CA PRO A 286 -1.75 10.55 -11.93
C PRO A 286 -0.63 9.94 -11.06
N PRO A 287 0.62 10.39 -11.22
CA PRO A 287 1.75 9.83 -10.47
C PRO A 287 2.01 10.52 -9.13
N GLY A 288 1.20 11.53 -8.77
CA GLY A 288 1.51 12.45 -7.68
C GLY A 288 2.55 13.52 -8.04
N PRO A 289 2.87 14.44 -7.13
CA PRO A 289 3.94 15.41 -7.29
C PRO A 289 5.29 14.74 -7.49
N ALA A 290 6.18 15.38 -8.30
CA ALA A 290 7.52 14.84 -8.57
C ALA A 290 8.44 14.82 -7.34
N SER A 291 8.17 15.68 -6.35
CA SER A 291 8.93 15.79 -5.10
C SER A 291 8.04 16.33 -3.99
N GLY A 292 8.47 16.13 -2.74
CA GLY A 292 7.78 16.63 -1.55
C GLY A 292 8.57 16.29 -0.28
N ALA A 293 8.04 16.71 0.86
CA ALA A 293 8.62 16.42 2.18
C ALA A 293 7.96 15.21 2.87
N VAL A 294 6.71 14.92 2.52
CA VAL A 294 5.88 13.88 3.15
C VAL A 294 5.20 13.02 2.09
N ARG A 295 4.95 11.75 2.43
CA ARG A 295 4.28 10.77 1.59
C ARG A 295 2.82 10.63 2.00
N VAL A 296 1.94 10.42 1.03
CA VAL A 296 0.53 10.15 1.26
C VAL A 296 0.33 8.77 1.88
N ARG A 297 -0.62 8.68 2.80
CA ARG A 297 -1.18 7.43 3.34
C ARG A 297 -2.69 7.50 3.36
N ARG A 298 -3.35 6.37 3.23
CA ARG A 298 -4.79 6.26 3.01
C ARG A 298 -5.43 5.20 3.90
N GLY A 299 -6.76 5.22 4.01
CA GLY A 299 -7.57 4.14 4.56
C GLY A 299 -8.02 4.28 6.01
N GLY A 300 -7.26 4.93 6.84
CA GLY A 300 -7.51 4.90 8.29
C GLY A 300 -6.85 3.69 8.96
N SER A 301 -7.13 3.50 10.25
CA SER A 301 -6.59 2.39 11.06
C SER A 301 -7.56 2.02 12.16
N TRP A 302 -7.27 0.97 12.92
CA TRP A 302 -8.01 0.52 14.09
C TRP A 302 -8.25 1.61 15.16
N HIS A 303 -7.46 2.68 15.15
CA HIS A 303 -7.58 3.82 16.06
C HIS A 303 -8.12 5.09 15.38
N THR A 304 -8.69 4.94 14.20
CA THR A 304 -9.18 6.07 13.37
C THR A 304 -10.70 6.19 13.48
N TRP A 305 -11.19 7.41 13.63
CA TRP A 305 -12.63 7.68 13.61
C TRP A 305 -13.18 7.58 12.18
N PRO A 306 -14.44 7.19 11.98
CA PRO A 306 -15.01 6.98 10.64
C PRO A 306 -14.83 8.15 9.68
N PHE A 307 -14.88 9.39 10.17
CA PHE A 307 -14.62 10.59 9.36
C PHE A 307 -13.33 10.52 8.56
N TYR A 308 -12.26 10.00 9.16
CA TYR A 308 -10.93 9.91 8.54
C TYR A 308 -10.72 8.62 7.71
N ALA A 309 -11.68 7.70 7.75
CA ALA A 309 -11.61 6.46 6.98
C ALA A 309 -12.32 6.56 5.61
N ARG A 310 -12.82 7.73 5.21
CA ARG A 310 -13.47 7.96 3.90
C ARG A 310 -12.50 7.68 2.75
N CYS A 311 -13.00 7.15 1.63
CA CYS A 311 -12.15 6.90 0.45
C CYS A 311 -11.41 8.15 -0.04
N ALA A 312 -12.01 9.34 0.10
CA ALA A 312 -11.39 10.61 -0.31
C ALA A 312 -10.39 11.16 0.71
N TYR A 313 -10.46 10.76 1.99
CA TYR A 313 -9.64 11.36 3.03
C TYR A 313 -8.14 11.14 2.78
N ARG A 314 -7.39 12.23 2.81
CA ARG A 314 -5.94 12.27 2.59
C ARG A 314 -5.21 12.45 3.91
N ASN A 315 -4.15 11.67 4.11
CA ASN A 315 -3.25 11.86 5.26
C ASN A 315 -1.80 11.67 4.81
N TRP A 316 -0.86 12.15 5.59
CA TRP A 316 0.55 12.13 5.20
C TRP A 316 1.50 12.08 6.39
N ASN A 317 2.71 11.58 6.14
CA ASN A 317 3.85 11.64 7.05
C ASN A 317 5.17 11.66 6.29
N THR A 318 6.27 11.96 7.01
CA THR A 318 7.62 11.82 6.44
C THR A 318 7.90 10.36 6.07
N PRO A 319 8.70 10.09 5.02
CA PRO A 319 9.01 8.72 4.60
C PRO A 319 9.61 7.83 5.70
N GLN A 320 10.27 8.42 6.69
CA GLN A 320 10.90 7.74 7.82
C GLN A 320 9.95 7.55 9.01
N THR A 321 8.72 8.04 8.91
CA THR A 321 7.72 7.82 9.96
C THR A 321 7.40 6.33 10.05
N ARG A 322 7.53 5.81 11.25
CA ARG A 322 7.10 4.47 11.65
C ARG A 322 6.14 4.65 12.82
N TYR A 323 4.92 4.29 12.59
CA TYR A 323 3.85 4.52 13.54
C TYR A 323 3.00 3.26 13.68
N VAL A 324 2.54 3.01 14.90
CA VAL A 324 1.78 1.81 15.26
C VAL A 324 0.45 1.65 14.50
N LEU A 325 0.04 2.69 13.82
CA LEU A 325 -1.18 2.73 13.01
C LEU A 325 -0.91 2.58 11.51
N VAL A 326 0.35 2.47 11.07
CA VAL A 326 0.71 2.57 9.64
C VAL A 326 1.40 1.29 9.17
N GLY A 327 0.80 0.70 8.17
CA GLY A 327 1.26 -0.45 7.42
C GLY A 327 1.43 -0.15 5.93
N MET A 328 1.24 -1.15 5.09
CA MET A 328 1.39 -1.05 3.64
C MET A 328 0.56 -2.08 2.91
N ARG A 329 0.19 -1.75 1.66
CA ARG A 329 -0.36 -2.67 0.66
C ARG A 329 0.44 -2.52 -0.62
N LEU A 330 0.73 -3.62 -1.32
CA LEU A 330 1.52 -3.58 -2.54
C LEU A 330 0.63 -3.71 -3.78
N LEU A 331 1.11 -3.09 -4.85
CA LEU A 331 0.60 -3.26 -6.21
C LEU A 331 1.61 -4.08 -7.03
N ARG A 332 1.11 -4.98 -7.90
CA ARG A 332 1.88 -5.73 -8.90
C ARG A 332 1.34 -5.38 -10.28
N GLU A 333 2.20 -4.96 -11.19
CA GLU A 333 1.80 -4.63 -12.55
C GLU A 333 1.46 -5.89 -13.36
N VAL A 334 0.50 -5.76 -14.28
CA VAL A 334 0.12 -6.85 -15.19
C VAL A 334 1.12 -6.91 -16.34
N GLY A 335 1.83 -8.03 -16.47
CA GLY A 335 2.63 -8.35 -17.66
C GLY A 335 3.87 -7.50 -17.92
N ALA A 336 4.21 -6.57 -17.03
CA ALA A 336 5.41 -5.74 -17.18
C ALA A 336 6.64 -6.45 -16.61
N PRO A 337 7.61 -6.88 -17.43
CA PRO A 337 8.83 -7.49 -16.92
C PRO A 337 9.64 -6.45 -16.14
N HIS A 338 10.11 -6.83 -14.98
CA HIS A 338 11.09 -6.04 -14.21
C HIS A 338 12.46 -6.20 -14.87
N ARG A 339 13.08 -5.09 -15.27
CA ARG A 339 14.45 -5.08 -15.80
C ARG A 339 15.41 -4.79 -14.67
N THR A 340 16.23 -5.76 -14.34
CA THR A 340 17.31 -5.59 -13.36
C THR A 340 18.39 -4.62 -13.86
N GLU A 341 19.20 -4.07 -12.97
CA GLU A 341 20.36 -3.25 -13.36
C GLU A 341 21.36 -4.06 -14.23
N ALA A 342 21.45 -5.37 -14.01
CA ALA A 342 22.23 -6.27 -14.85
C ALA A 342 21.75 -6.29 -16.30
N ASP A 343 20.42 -6.30 -16.54
CA ASP A 343 19.86 -6.22 -17.89
C ASP A 343 20.13 -4.88 -18.57
N ARG A 344 20.17 -3.79 -17.80
CA ARG A 344 20.53 -2.45 -18.31
C ARG A 344 22.01 -2.40 -18.69
N SER A 345 22.89 -2.94 -17.84
CA SER A 345 24.35 -3.00 -18.09
C SER A 345 24.69 -3.86 -19.30
N PHE A 346 23.98 -4.99 -19.50
CA PHE A 346 24.19 -5.87 -20.66
C PHE A 346 23.81 -5.20 -21.98
N ARG A 347 22.75 -4.38 -22.01
CA ARG A 347 22.37 -3.62 -23.22
C ARG A 347 23.31 -2.47 -23.54
N ILE A 348 23.87 -1.81 -22.50
CA ILE A 348 24.88 -0.76 -22.70
C ILE A 348 26.14 -1.40 -23.30
N MET A 349 26.59 -2.55 -22.77
CA MET A 349 27.70 -3.31 -23.38
C MET A 349 27.41 -3.80 -24.80
N ALA A 350 26.21 -4.32 -25.05
CA ALA A 350 25.82 -4.79 -26.38
C ALA A 350 25.66 -3.66 -27.42
N ALA A 351 25.27 -2.46 -26.98
CA ALA A 351 25.19 -1.28 -27.84
C ALA A 351 26.56 -0.65 -28.15
N THR A 352 27.57 -0.93 -27.32
CA THR A 352 28.95 -0.42 -27.52
C THR A 352 29.79 -1.32 -28.45
N ILE A 353 29.30 -2.53 -28.77
CA ILE A 353 29.93 -3.46 -29.72
C ILE A 353 29.19 -3.35 -31.06
N GLN A 354 29.27 -2.20 -31.72
CA GLN A 354 29.02 -2.11 -33.16
C GLN A 354 30.35 -2.32 -33.88
N PRO A 355 30.44 -3.24 -34.88
CA PRO A 355 31.63 -3.35 -35.70
C PRO A 355 31.82 -2.05 -36.47
N GLU A 356 33.01 -1.48 -36.43
CA GLU A 356 33.39 -0.37 -37.33
C GLU A 356 33.13 -0.79 -38.79
N PRO A 357 32.61 0.11 -39.62
CA PRO A 357 32.56 -0.18 -41.06
C PRO A 357 33.98 -0.30 -41.59
N GLY A 358 34.32 -1.49 -42.07
CA GLY A 358 35.62 -1.77 -42.70
C GLY A 358 35.85 -0.86 -43.93
N PRO A 359 37.16 -0.70 -44.29
CA PRO A 359 37.57 0.23 -45.33
C PRO A 359 37.06 -0.07 -46.73
#